data_89e0a58baa00f163c08f4b8ec5dd911b
#
_entry.id   89e0a58baa00f163c08f4b8ec5dd911b
#
_cell.length_a   1.000
_cell.length_b   1.000
_cell.length_c   1.000
_cell.angle_alpha   90.00
_cell.angle_beta   90.00
_cell.angle_gamma   90.00
#
_symmetry.space_group_name_H-M   'P 1'
#
loop_
_entity.id
_entity.type
_entity.pdbx_description
1 polymer ?
#
loop_
_entity_poly.entity_id
_entity_poly.type
_entity_poly.pdbx_seq_one_letter_code
_entity_poly.pdbx_strand_id
1 'polypeptide(L)'
;MGNLIFPKPAKLIISTITSDIGLFNLYKEILIKIFGKVDIESNVQPFIFTNYYKKEFGKNLIQKLFSFFTPIKQNRLPEIKRITNNLENNCMNENTKQNMTFPKRKINLDPGYVTLDKFILASTKNGPTRIYLSHGIYAEITLRFINKSFVPCEYTYPNYKTNEYINFLNKVRQKYKLQLREHLNKPDILN
;
A
#
# COMPACT_ATOMS: atom_id res chain seq x y z
N MET A 1 -15.72 20.57 24.55
CA MET A 1 -14.72 19.51 24.22
C MET A 1 -15.39 18.45 23.37
N GLY A 2 -14.76 18.00 22.29
CA GLY A 2 -15.28 16.89 21.48
C GLY A 2 -15.08 15.54 22.20
N ASN A 3 -16.02 14.60 22.00
CA ASN A 3 -15.90 13.25 22.50
C ASN A 3 -14.82 12.47 21.70
N LEU A 4 -14.11 11.56 22.39
CA LEU A 4 -13.17 10.65 21.72
C LEU A 4 -13.95 9.68 20.85
N ILE A 5 -13.58 9.60 19.57
CA ILE A 5 -14.18 8.68 18.60
C ILE A 5 -13.07 7.79 18.04
N PHE A 6 -13.21 6.48 18.21
CA PHE A 6 -12.28 5.53 17.61
C PHE A 6 -12.47 5.47 16.09
N PRO A 7 -11.37 5.43 15.31
CA PRO A 7 -11.46 5.36 13.86
C PRO A 7 -12.03 4.00 13.43
N LYS A 8 -12.87 4.01 12.38
CA LYS A 8 -13.34 2.77 11.73
C LYS A 8 -12.15 2.02 11.12
N PRO A 9 -12.19 0.68 11.08
CA PRO A 9 -11.20 -0.10 10.34
C PRO A 9 -11.09 0.39 8.89
N ALA A 10 -9.91 0.35 8.29
CA ALA A 10 -9.63 0.89 6.96
C ALA A 10 -9.27 -0.21 5.96
N LYS A 11 -9.41 0.06 4.67
CA LYS A 11 -9.14 -0.90 3.59
C LYS A 11 -7.65 -0.92 3.25
N LEU A 12 -6.98 -2.05 3.51
CA LEU A 12 -5.56 -2.21 3.19
C LEU A 12 -5.33 -2.23 1.68
N ILE A 13 -4.32 -1.48 1.23
CA ILE A 13 -3.78 -1.49 -0.13
C ILE A 13 -2.29 -1.77 -0.04
N ILE A 14 -1.77 -2.60 -0.96
CA ILE A 14 -0.32 -2.75 -1.15
C ILE A 14 0.00 -2.46 -2.61
N SER A 15 0.83 -1.44 -2.84
CA SER A 15 1.43 -1.13 -4.13
C SER A 15 2.70 -1.96 -4.29
N THR A 16 2.82 -2.65 -5.41
CA THR A 16 3.92 -3.58 -5.69
C THR A 16 4.66 -3.14 -6.94
N ILE A 17 5.99 -2.96 -6.86
CA ILE A 17 6.85 -2.54 -7.99
C ILE A 17 7.96 -3.58 -8.15
N THR A 18 8.19 -4.04 -9.38
CA THR A 18 9.23 -5.00 -9.74
C THR A 18 9.58 -4.86 -11.23
N SER A 19 10.67 -5.52 -11.68
CA SER A 19 10.96 -5.74 -13.11
C SER A 19 10.57 -7.15 -13.58
N ASP A 20 10.09 -8.01 -12.69
CA ASP A 20 9.72 -9.41 -12.97
C ASP A 20 8.22 -9.64 -12.74
N ILE A 21 7.48 -9.87 -13.81
CA ILE A 21 6.02 -10.06 -13.76
C ILE A 21 5.62 -11.30 -12.93
N GLY A 22 6.47 -12.33 -12.87
CA GLY A 22 6.23 -13.56 -12.09
C GLY A 22 6.15 -13.28 -10.59
N LEU A 23 6.86 -12.26 -10.10
CA LEU A 23 6.84 -11.89 -8.69
C LEU A 23 5.48 -11.37 -8.23
N PHE A 24 4.64 -10.81 -9.11
CA PHE A 24 3.29 -10.38 -8.69
C PHE A 24 2.44 -11.54 -8.19
N ASN A 25 2.45 -12.68 -8.87
CA ASN A 25 1.67 -13.84 -8.45
C ASN A 25 2.27 -14.47 -7.18
N LEU A 26 3.58 -14.64 -7.14
CA LEU A 26 4.27 -15.17 -5.95
C LEU A 26 3.97 -14.33 -4.70
N TYR A 27 4.15 -13.01 -4.79
CA TYR A 27 3.93 -12.12 -3.65
C TYR A 27 2.45 -11.94 -3.32
N LYS A 28 1.55 -12.02 -4.31
CA LYS A 28 0.10 -12.05 -4.06
C LYS A 28 -0.24 -13.21 -3.12
N GLU A 29 0.25 -14.43 -3.38
CA GLU A 29 -0.01 -15.60 -2.53
C GLU A 29 0.59 -15.44 -1.12
N ILE A 30 1.80 -14.88 -1.01
CA ILE A 30 2.42 -14.58 0.29
C ILE A 30 1.57 -13.56 1.06
N LEU A 31 1.17 -12.48 0.41
CA LEU A 31 0.37 -11.42 1.02
C LEU A 31 -1.03 -11.91 1.42
N ILE A 32 -1.64 -12.82 0.64
CA ILE A 32 -2.92 -13.47 0.98
C ILE A 32 -2.81 -14.27 2.28
N LYS A 33 -1.73 -15.02 2.47
CA LYS A 33 -1.49 -15.78 3.71
C LYS A 33 -1.37 -14.89 4.95
N ILE A 34 -0.89 -13.65 4.78
CA ILE A 34 -0.63 -12.72 5.88
C ILE A 34 -1.82 -11.79 6.15
N PHE A 35 -2.42 -11.24 5.09
CA PHE A 35 -3.43 -10.18 5.19
C PHE A 35 -4.83 -10.63 4.76
N GLY A 36 -5.00 -11.88 4.34
CA GLY A 36 -6.25 -12.42 3.85
C GLY A 36 -6.49 -12.17 2.36
N LYS A 37 -7.68 -12.53 1.89
CA LYS A 37 -8.06 -12.54 0.47
C LYS A 37 -7.87 -11.16 -0.18
N VAL A 38 -7.22 -11.13 -1.35
CA VAL A 38 -7.26 -9.99 -2.28
C VAL A 38 -8.66 -9.93 -2.92
N ASP A 39 -9.26 -8.78 -2.91
CA ASP A 39 -10.62 -8.58 -3.43
C ASP A 39 -10.72 -7.65 -4.63
N ILE A 40 -9.73 -6.78 -4.84
CA ILE A 40 -9.55 -5.98 -6.04
C ILE A 40 -8.05 -5.93 -6.36
N GLU A 41 -7.70 -6.16 -7.62
CA GLU A 41 -6.35 -5.94 -8.12
C GLU A 41 -6.37 -5.06 -9.38
N SER A 42 -5.32 -4.26 -9.58
CA SER A 42 -5.17 -3.47 -10.80
C SER A 42 -4.62 -4.32 -11.95
N ASN A 43 -4.74 -3.82 -13.16
CA ASN A 43 -3.89 -4.28 -14.26
C ASN A 43 -2.43 -3.95 -13.94
N VAL A 44 -1.49 -4.67 -14.57
CA VAL A 44 -0.08 -4.34 -14.56
C VAL A 44 0.14 -3.06 -15.38
N GLN A 45 0.87 -2.10 -14.83
CA GLN A 45 1.18 -0.82 -15.45
C GLN A 45 2.69 -0.59 -15.54
N PRO A 46 3.23 0.06 -16.58
CA PRO A 46 4.61 0.53 -16.57
C PRO A 46 4.86 1.49 -15.40
N PHE A 47 5.99 1.36 -14.74
CA PHE A 47 6.45 2.28 -13.70
C PHE A 47 7.64 3.10 -14.18
N ILE A 48 7.37 4.31 -14.69
CA ILE A 48 8.34 5.17 -15.36
C ILE A 48 8.66 6.47 -14.59
N PHE A 49 8.15 6.62 -13.39
CA PHE A 49 8.10 7.91 -12.67
C PHE A 49 9.40 8.29 -11.96
N THR A 50 10.35 7.36 -11.78
CA THR A 50 11.63 7.64 -11.12
C THR A 50 12.71 6.68 -11.57
N ASN A 51 13.95 7.18 -11.54
CA ASN A 51 15.16 6.38 -11.74
C ASN A 51 15.66 5.74 -10.43
N TYR A 52 15.04 6.07 -9.29
CA TYR A 52 15.48 5.63 -7.97
C TYR A 52 15.66 4.11 -7.88
N TYR A 53 14.68 3.38 -8.41
CA TYR A 53 14.69 1.91 -8.36
C TYR A 53 15.51 1.25 -9.47
N LYS A 54 15.96 2.00 -10.51
CA LYS A 54 16.71 1.42 -11.66
C LYS A 54 18.03 0.78 -11.25
N LYS A 55 18.68 1.33 -10.24
CA LYS A 55 19.96 0.78 -9.71
C LYS A 55 19.74 -0.54 -8.98
N GLU A 56 18.57 -0.71 -8.36
CA GLU A 56 18.26 -1.86 -7.51
C GLU A 56 17.49 -2.96 -8.28
N PHE A 57 16.46 -2.60 -9.03
CA PHE A 57 15.56 -3.55 -9.71
C PHE A 57 15.82 -3.67 -11.22
N GLY A 58 16.69 -2.86 -11.81
CA GLY A 58 16.95 -2.84 -13.25
C GLY A 58 16.02 -1.91 -14.02
N LYS A 59 15.91 -2.18 -15.34
CA LYS A 59 15.06 -1.41 -16.27
C LYS A 59 13.66 -2.05 -16.38
N ASN A 60 12.74 -1.34 -17.05
CA ASN A 60 11.38 -1.84 -17.36
C ASN A 60 10.54 -2.21 -16.13
N LEU A 61 10.55 -1.31 -15.16
CA LEU A 61 9.76 -1.49 -13.94
C LEU A 61 8.26 -1.47 -14.25
N ILE A 62 7.54 -2.34 -13.56
CA ILE A 62 6.09 -2.50 -13.64
C ILE A 62 5.49 -2.42 -12.24
N GLN A 63 4.25 -1.94 -12.15
CA GLN A 63 3.51 -1.77 -10.92
C GLN A 63 2.18 -2.52 -10.97
N LYS A 64 1.79 -3.08 -9.84
CA LYS A 64 0.46 -3.67 -9.62
C LYS A 64 -0.02 -3.35 -8.20
N LEU A 65 -1.34 -3.15 -8.05
CA LEU A 65 -1.97 -2.78 -6.80
C LEU A 65 -2.87 -3.90 -6.31
N PHE A 66 -2.83 -4.20 -5.02
CA PHE A 66 -3.70 -5.17 -4.37
C PHE A 66 -4.50 -4.51 -3.25
N SER A 67 -5.80 -4.75 -3.22
CA SER A 67 -6.68 -4.43 -2.11
C SER A 67 -7.08 -5.71 -1.39
N PHE A 68 -7.19 -5.66 -0.06
CA PHE A 68 -7.52 -6.83 0.75
C PHE A 68 -8.95 -6.76 1.26
N PHE A 69 -9.64 -7.90 1.27
CA PHE A 69 -11.05 -7.98 1.67
C PHE A 69 -11.26 -7.56 3.12
N THR A 70 -10.45 -8.06 4.05
CA THR A 70 -10.58 -7.77 5.47
C THR A 70 -10.03 -6.39 5.81
N PRO A 71 -10.86 -5.47 6.37
CA PRO A 71 -10.37 -4.18 6.83
C PRO A 71 -9.40 -4.34 8.01
N ILE A 72 -8.47 -3.40 8.14
CA ILE A 72 -7.45 -3.36 9.18
C ILE A 72 -7.74 -2.22 10.19
N LYS A 73 -7.34 -2.39 11.45
CA LYS A 73 -7.25 -1.26 12.40
C LYS A 73 -6.18 -0.30 11.89
N GLN A 74 -6.48 1.02 11.82
CA GLN A 74 -5.58 2.02 11.21
C GLN A 74 -4.22 2.10 11.89
N ASN A 75 -4.17 1.87 13.20
CA ASN A 75 -2.93 1.86 13.98
C ASN A 75 -2.00 0.66 13.69
N ARG A 76 -2.43 -0.32 12.89
CA ARG A 76 -1.58 -1.42 12.43
C ARG A 76 -0.67 -1.05 11.24
N LEU A 77 -0.83 0.13 10.65
CA LEU A 77 -0.05 0.54 9.47
C LEU A 77 1.48 0.44 9.69
N PRO A 78 2.06 0.83 10.83
CA PRO A 78 3.49 0.66 11.08
C PRO A 78 3.95 -0.80 11.10
N GLU A 79 3.19 -1.67 11.75
CA GLU A 79 3.44 -3.11 11.77
C GLU A 79 3.43 -3.69 10.36
N ILE A 80 2.40 -3.35 9.57
CA ILE A 80 2.26 -3.81 8.19
C ILE A 80 3.44 -3.36 7.33
N LYS A 81 3.91 -2.10 7.48
CA LYS A 81 5.10 -1.63 6.75
C LYS A 81 6.37 -2.40 7.13
N ARG A 82 6.53 -2.75 8.41
CA ARG A 82 7.66 -3.59 8.84
C ARG A 82 7.59 -5.00 8.24
N ILE A 83 6.40 -5.60 8.20
CA ILE A 83 6.19 -6.91 7.56
C ILE A 83 6.56 -6.84 6.07
N THR A 84 6.07 -5.85 5.33
CA THR A 84 6.39 -5.70 3.90
C THR A 84 7.87 -5.44 3.66
N ASN A 85 8.54 -4.64 4.49
CA ASN A 85 10.00 -4.43 4.40
C ASN A 85 10.78 -5.74 4.63
N ASN A 86 10.36 -6.57 5.59
CA ASN A 86 10.98 -7.88 5.81
C ASN A 86 10.79 -8.81 4.60
N LEU A 87 9.61 -8.81 3.97
CA LEU A 87 9.35 -9.57 2.76
C LEU A 87 10.22 -9.10 1.58
N GLU A 88 10.42 -7.78 1.42
CA GLU A 88 11.33 -7.22 0.43
C GLU A 88 12.77 -7.70 0.65
N ASN A 89 13.24 -7.68 1.91
CA ASN A 89 14.59 -8.09 2.29
C ASN A 89 14.81 -9.60 2.10
N ASN A 90 13.81 -10.44 2.31
CA ASN A 90 13.89 -11.88 2.12
C ASN A 90 13.88 -12.29 0.63
N CYS A 91 13.52 -11.38 -0.29
CA CYS A 91 13.57 -11.61 -1.74
C CYS A 91 15.00 -11.48 -2.32
N MET A 92 16.01 -11.42 -1.48
CA MET A 92 17.41 -11.35 -1.91
C MET A 92 17.88 -12.73 -2.36
N ASN A 93 18.54 -12.83 -3.53
CA ASN A 93 19.15 -14.07 -3.98
C ASN A 93 20.25 -14.49 -3.00
N GLU A 94 20.25 -15.76 -2.60
CA GLU A 94 21.32 -16.36 -1.77
C GLU A 94 22.69 -16.27 -2.46
N ASN A 95 22.74 -16.35 -3.80
CA ASN A 95 23.95 -16.25 -4.61
C ASN A 95 24.52 -14.82 -4.68
N THR A 96 23.76 -13.77 -4.29
CA THR A 96 24.25 -12.38 -4.26
C THR A 96 24.82 -11.98 -2.90
N LYS A 97 24.64 -12.79 -1.87
CA LYS A 97 25.16 -12.52 -0.52
C LYS A 97 26.69 -12.55 -0.43
N GLN A 98 27.37 -13.24 -1.34
CA GLN A 98 28.83 -13.49 -1.23
C GLN A 98 29.72 -12.44 -1.87
N ASN A 99 29.24 -11.60 -2.83
CA ASN A 99 30.13 -10.73 -3.61
C ASN A 99 29.62 -9.30 -3.87
N MET A 100 28.56 -8.81 -3.21
CA MET A 100 28.07 -7.43 -3.39
C MET A 100 28.01 -6.66 -2.08
N THR A 101 28.48 -5.44 -2.09
CA THR A 101 28.48 -4.48 -0.96
C THR A 101 27.05 -4.15 -0.48
N PHE A 102 26.01 -4.35 -1.33
CA PHE A 102 24.58 -4.21 -0.99
C PHE A 102 23.75 -5.24 -1.76
N PRO A 103 23.06 -6.16 -1.07
CA PRO A 103 22.13 -7.08 -1.71
C PRO A 103 20.96 -6.32 -2.34
N LYS A 104 20.62 -6.62 -3.60
CA LYS A 104 19.55 -5.94 -4.34
C LYS A 104 18.21 -6.63 -4.07
N ARG A 105 17.24 -5.88 -3.58
CA ARG A 105 15.84 -6.32 -3.54
C ARG A 105 15.33 -6.53 -4.97
N LYS A 106 14.36 -7.42 -5.15
CA LYS A 106 13.71 -7.67 -6.45
C LYS A 106 12.31 -7.08 -6.54
N ILE A 107 11.76 -6.65 -5.42
CA ILE A 107 10.41 -6.15 -5.30
C ILE A 107 10.33 -5.04 -4.26
N ASN A 108 9.45 -4.06 -4.48
CA ASN A 108 9.11 -3.03 -3.51
C ASN A 108 7.62 -3.17 -3.15
N LEU A 109 7.31 -3.13 -1.86
CA LEU A 109 5.97 -3.29 -1.30
C LEU A 109 5.63 -2.06 -0.44
N ASP A 110 4.79 -1.18 -0.96
CA ASP A 110 4.35 0.02 -0.27
C ASP A 110 2.91 -0.14 0.24
N PRO A 111 2.71 -0.44 1.54
CA PRO A 111 1.40 -0.52 2.14
C PRO A 111 0.84 0.87 2.42
N GLY A 112 -0.46 0.96 2.28
CA GLY A 112 -1.26 2.10 2.67
C GLY A 112 -2.68 1.65 3.00
N TYR A 113 -3.55 2.56 3.41
CA TYR A 113 -4.96 2.24 3.58
C TYR A 113 -5.88 3.32 3.04
N VAL A 114 -7.07 2.90 2.64
CA VAL A 114 -8.16 3.77 2.19
C VAL A 114 -9.20 3.89 3.29
N THR A 115 -9.59 5.14 3.60
CA THR A 115 -10.82 5.48 4.32
C THR A 115 -11.85 6.08 3.35
N LEU A 116 -13.00 6.53 3.85
CA LEU A 116 -13.97 7.24 3.01
C LEU A 116 -13.46 8.60 2.53
N ASP A 117 -12.43 9.17 3.19
CA ASP A 117 -12.00 10.57 3.01
C ASP A 117 -10.60 10.69 2.42
N LYS A 118 -9.75 9.65 2.56
CA LYS A 118 -8.33 9.75 2.22
C LYS A 118 -7.68 8.39 1.93
N PHE A 119 -6.58 8.45 1.20
CA PHE A 119 -5.59 7.38 1.10
C PHE A 119 -4.33 7.80 1.85
N ILE A 120 -3.91 6.95 2.78
CA ILE A 120 -2.71 7.12 3.62
C ILE A 120 -1.66 6.11 3.18
N LEU A 121 -0.44 6.57 2.94
CA LEU A 121 0.72 5.74 2.61
C LEU A 121 1.65 5.63 3.81
N ALA A 122 2.23 4.45 4.04
CA ALA A 122 3.33 4.26 4.99
C ALA A 122 4.69 4.52 4.36
N SER A 123 5.62 5.10 5.12
CA SER A 123 6.99 5.37 4.68
C SER A 123 7.98 5.16 5.81
N THR A 124 9.20 4.72 5.47
CA THR A 124 10.36 4.70 6.38
C THR A 124 11.15 6.02 6.35
N LYS A 125 10.81 6.93 5.45
CA LYS A 125 11.51 8.21 5.29
C LYS A 125 10.71 9.31 5.98
N ASN A 126 11.38 10.12 6.78
CA ASN A 126 10.81 11.36 7.29
C ASN A 126 10.65 12.41 6.17
N GLY A 127 9.83 13.42 6.38
CA GLY A 127 9.60 14.50 5.43
C GLY A 127 8.61 15.53 5.97
N PRO A 128 8.52 16.72 5.34
CA PRO A 128 7.71 17.83 5.84
C PRO A 128 6.18 17.55 5.85
N THR A 129 5.75 16.56 5.06
CA THR A 129 4.33 16.16 4.92
C THR A 129 4.02 14.85 5.64
N ARG A 130 4.97 14.32 6.43
CA ARG A 130 4.88 13.01 7.07
C ARG A 130 4.78 13.11 8.57
N ILE A 131 3.88 12.32 9.13
CA ILE A 131 3.63 12.23 10.56
C ILE A 131 4.24 10.93 11.06
N TYR A 132 5.09 11.02 12.09
CA TYR A 132 5.65 9.83 12.75
C TYR A 132 4.54 9.03 13.43
N LEU A 133 4.54 7.72 13.20
CA LEU A 133 3.62 6.79 13.84
C LEU A 133 4.31 6.02 14.97
N SER A 134 5.18 5.10 14.61
CA SER A 134 5.98 4.28 15.54
C SER A 134 7.05 3.49 14.77
N HIS A 135 8.05 2.95 15.48
CA HIS A 135 9.05 2.01 14.93
C HIS A 135 9.77 2.52 13.66
N GLY A 136 10.02 3.84 13.56
CA GLY A 136 10.66 4.44 12.39
C GLY A 136 9.75 4.55 11.16
N ILE A 137 8.42 4.36 11.33
CA ILE A 137 7.44 4.46 10.25
C ILE A 137 6.65 5.76 10.38
N TYR A 138 6.43 6.39 9.22
CA TYR A 138 5.68 7.62 9.04
C TYR A 138 4.46 7.38 8.17
N ALA A 139 3.43 8.20 8.34
CA ALA A 139 2.24 8.26 7.48
C ALA A 139 2.23 9.53 6.65
N GLU A 140 1.73 9.43 5.44
CA GLU A 140 1.50 10.59 4.56
C GLU A 140 0.09 10.52 3.96
N ILE A 141 -0.67 11.62 4.01
CA ILE A 141 -1.93 11.74 3.27
C ILE A 141 -1.57 11.92 1.80
N THR A 142 -1.65 10.84 1.03
CA THR A 142 -1.23 10.84 -0.37
C THR A 142 -2.33 11.34 -1.30
N LEU A 143 -3.60 10.96 -1.07
CA LEU A 143 -4.76 11.48 -1.79
C LEU A 143 -5.91 11.77 -0.82
N ARG A 144 -6.74 12.75 -1.17
CA ARG A 144 -7.98 13.12 -0.46
C ARG A 144 -9.18 12.81 -1.36
N PHE A 145 -10.30 12.40 -0.78
CA PHE A 145 -11.52 12.18 -1.54
C PHE A 145 -12.37 13.45 -1.57
N ILE A 146 -12.45 14.10 -2.73
CA ILE A 146 -13.13 15.39 -2.95
C ILE A 146 -13.96 15.28 -4.24
N ASN A 147 -15.17 15.82 -4.26
CA ASN A 147 -16.03 15.86 -5.46
C ASN A 147 -16.17 14.49 -6.15
N LYS A 148 -16.46 13.44 -5.37
CA LYS A 148 -16.70 12.06 -5.81
C LYS A 148 -15.49 11.32 -6.40
N SER A 149 -14.26 11.82 -6.23
CA SER A 149 -13.02 11.17 -6.66
C SER A 149 -11.87 11.39 -5.69
N PHE A 150 -10.87 10.51 -5.73
CA PHE A 150 -9.59 10.79 -5.09
C PHE A 150 -8.82 11.85 -5.88
N VAL A 151 -8.31 12.85 -5.15
CA VAL A 151 -7.54 13.97 -5.68
C VAL A 151 -6.16 13.97 -5.00
N PRO A 152 -5.06 14.04 -5.77
CA PRO A 152 -3.72 14.09 -5.20
C PRO A 152 -3.48 15.40 -4.43
N CYS A 153 -2.63 15.32 -3.41
CA CYS A 153 -2.04 16.50 -2.78
C CYS A 153 -0.91 17.05 -3.67
N GLU A 154 -0.49 18.28 -3.40
CA GLU A 154 0.59 18.92 -4.17
C GLU A 154 1.86 18.08 -4.19
N TYR A 155 2.27 17.57 -3.03
CA TYR A 155 3.46 16.75 -2.79
C TYR A 155 3.32 15.27 -3.18
N THR A 156 2.17 14.82 -3.66
CA THR A 156 1.94 13.42 -4.05
C THR A 156 2.90 13.01 -5.18
N TYR A 157 3.54 11.85 -5.02
CA TYR A 157 4.40 11.28 -6.06
C TYR A 157 3.64 11.04 -7.38
N PRO A 158 4.30 11.21 -8.54
CA PRO A 158 3.63 11.14 -9.85
C PRO A 158 2.85 9.86 -10.13
N ASN A 159 3.34 8.69 -9.70
CA ASN A 159 2.65 7.42 -9.90
C ASN A 159 1.27 7.37 -9.23
N TYR A 160 1.09 8.02 -8.08
CA TYR A 160 -0.21 8.10 -7.40
C TYR A 160 -1.17 9.11 -8.03
N LYS A 161 -0.67 9.98 -8.94
CA LYS A 161 -1.46 10.99 -9.67
C LYS A 161 -2.07 10.43 -10.97
N THR A 162 -1.74 9.20 -11.37
CA THR A 162 -2.24 8.59 -12.61
C THR A 162 -3.73 8.26 -12.51
N ASN A 163 -4.42 8.34 -13.65
CA ASN A 163 -5.85 7.98 -13.73
C ASN A 163 -6.09 6.53 -13.31
N GLU A 164 -5.17 5.62 -13.66
CA GLU A 164 -5.24 4.21 -13.30
C GLU A 164 -5.22 4.02 -11.79
N TYR A 165 -4.32 4.73 -11.08
CA TYR A 165 -4.22 4.67 -9.63
C TYR A 165 -5.48 5.25 -8.97
N ILE A 166 -5.92 6.42 -9.41
CA ILE A 166 -7.12 7.09 -8.92
C ILE A 166 -8.37 6.24 -9.13
N ASN A 167 -8.53 5.66 -10.34
CA ASN A 167 -9.67 4.78 -10.65
C ASN A 167 -9.66 3.50 -9.81
N PHE A 168 -8.48 2.91 -9.57
CA PHE A 168 -8.34 1.77 -8.67
C PHE A 168 -8.81 2.13 -7.26
N LEU A 169 -8.32 3.23 -6.69
CA LEU A 169 -8.71 3.66 -5.35
C LEU A 169 -10.20 4.01 -5.25
N ASN A 170 -10.78 4.62 -6.28
CA ASN A 170 -12.21 4.90 -6.33
C ASN A 170 -13.04 3.61 -6.27
N LYS A 171 -12.67 2.56 -7.03
CA LYS A 171 -13.29 1.23 -6.97
C LYS A 171 -13.17 0.61 -5.58
N VAL A 172 -11.97 0.65 -5.00
CA VAL A 172 -11.69 0.14 -3.64
C VAL A 172 -12.56 0.86 -2.61
N ARG A 173 -12.65 2.18 -2.68
CA ARG A 173 -13.48 2.99 -1.78
C ARG A 173 -14.97 2.64 -1.89
N GLN A 174 -15.48 2.44 -3.09
CA GLN A 174 -16.88 2.03 -3.29
C GLN A 174 -17.16 0.69 -2.60
N LYS A 175 -16.30 -0.30 -2.79
CA LYS A 175 -16.43 -1.60 -2.11
C LYS A 175 -16.32 -1.46 -0.60
N TYR A 176 -15.36 -0.70 -0.10
CA TYR A 176 -15.20 -0.42 1.32
C TYR A 176 -16.43 0.25 1.93
N LYS A 177 -17.06 1.20 1.21
CA LYS A 177 -18.31 1.84 1.65
C LYS A 177 -19.46 0.83 1.83
N LEU A 178 -19.55 -0.15 0.94
CA LEU A 178 -20.54 -1.24 1.07
C LEU A 178 -20.25 -2.12 2.30
N GLN A 179 -18.99 -2.53 2.47
CA GLN A 179 -18.57 -3.33 3.63
C GLN A 179 -18.89 -2.62 4.97
N LEU A 180 -18.65 -1.31 5.06
CA LEU A 180 -18.98 -0.55 6.26
C LEU A 180 -20.49 -0.52 6.55
N ARG A 181 -21.35 -0.52 5.53
CA ARG A 181 -22.81 -0.59 5.71
C ARG A 181 -23.26 -1.97 6.19
N GLU A 182 -22.66 -3.04 5.64
CA GLU A 182 -22.96 -4.42 6.04
C GLU A 182 -22.57 -4.68 7.50
N HIS A 183 -21.42 -4.13 7.96
CA HIS A 183 -21.00 -4.23 9.35
C HIS A 183 -21.88 -3.42 10.32
N LEU A 184 -22.41 -2.27 9.89
CA LEU A 184 -23.37 -1.52 10.71
C LEU A 184 -24.69 -2.28 10.93
N ASN A 185 -25.03 -3.17 9.99
CA ASN A 185 -26.23 -4.01 10.08
C ASN A 185 -25.98 -5.34 10.81
N LYS A 186 -24.71 -5.67 11.17
CA LYS A 186 -24.31 -6.87 11.93
C LYS A 186 -23.27 -6.48 13.00
N PRO A 187 -23.68 -5.93 14.16
CA PRO A 187 -22.75 -5.35 15.13
C PRO A 187 -21.80 -6.34 15.83
N ASP A 188 -21.97 -7.66 15.72
CA ASP A 188 -21.37 -8.63 16.63
C ASP A 188 -20.11 -9.38 16.13
N ILE A 189 -19.42 -8.94 15.06
CA ILE A 189 -18.29 -9.72 14.49
C ILE A 189 -16.91 -9.05 14.62
N LEU A 190 -16.76 -7.95 15.36
CA LEU A 190 -15.46 -7.26 15.53
C LEU A 190 -15.11 -7.00 17.00
N ASN A 191 -15.07 -8.03 17.81
CA ASN A 191 -14.38 -8.02 19.11
C ASN A 191 -12.99 -8.63 18.99
#